data_805d35fd9b19eb9e687b5a4daa501b59
#
_entry.id   805d35fd9b19eb9e687b5a4daa501b59
#
_cell.length_a   1.000
_cell.length_b   1.000
_cell.length_c   1.000
_cell.angle_alpha   90.00
_cell.angle_beta   90.00
_cell.angle_gamma   90.00
#
_symmetry.space_group_name_H-M   'P 1'
#
loop_
_entity.id
_entity.type
_entity.pdbx_description
1 polymer ?
#
loop_
_entity_poly.entity_id
_entity_poly.type
_entity_poly.pdbx_seq_one_letter_code
_entity_poly.pdbx_strand_id
1 'polypeptide(L)'
;MPGTKNDKPATEIAVAALLFDMDGTLVDSAAAVHSMYRRWAAKHGIGLESLMRVQHGRRSIEIATLYAHLGYDVAAETAWMVEQERTDPSPIVEVPGAAALLRSLPPERWAVVTSADRVLALRRLRAAGLPLPGVLVTADDVARGKPDPECFLMGAARLGFPAAECLVLEDAPAGLAGGQAAGAKVLALSTTLTPDELAPLPHVPDYRGVTACFEAGQVILRIAG
;
A
#
# COMPACT_ATOMS: atom_id res chain seq x y z
N MET A 1 -20.68 -37.66 13.52
CA MET A 1 -21.25 -36.49 12.80
C MET A 1 -20.11 -35.62 12.39
N PRO A 2 -19.71 -35.53 11.08
CA PRO A 2 -18.74 -34.54 10.66
C PRO A 2 -19.41 -33.16 10.69
N GLY A 3 -18.75 -32.21 11.38
CA GLY A 3 -19.23 -30.84 11.51
C GLY A 3 -19.33 -30.18 10.14
N THR A 4 -20.48 -29.58 9.88
CA THR A 4 -20.71 -28.69 8.73
C THR A 4 -19.68 -27.55 8.79
N LYS A 5 -18.69 -27.57 7.87
CA LYS A 5 -17.93 -26.36 7.55
C LYS A 5 -18.96 -25.31 7.14
N ASN A 6 -18.97 -24.21 7.85
CA ASN A 6 -19.76 -23.03 7.52
C ASN A 6 -19.09 -22.39 6.29
N ASP A 7 -19.35 -22.91 5.09
CA ASP A 7 -18.88 -22.33 3.84
C ASP A 7 -19.67 -21.03 3.62
N LYS A 8 -19.16 -19.91 4.15
CA LYS A 8 -19.59 -18.61 3.62
C LYS A 8 -19.24 -18.60 2.13
N PRO A 9 -20.14 -18.11 1.28
CA PRO A 9 -19.85 -18.02 -0.15
C PRO A 9 -18.60 -17.13 -0.36
N ALA A 10 -17.69 -17.59 -1.22
CA ALA A 10 -16.54 -16.79 -1.64
C ALA A 10 -17.00 -15.48 -2.25
N THR A 11 -16.40 -14.37 -1.87
CA THR A 11 -16.67 -13.08 -2.50
C THR A 11 -15.90 -12.98 -3.80
N GLU A 12 -16.58 -12.69 -4.91
CA GLU A 12 -15.93 -12.43 -6.20
C GLU A 12 -15.93 -10.93 -6.52
N ILE A 13 -14.80 -10.41 -6.99
CA ILE A 13 -14.63 -9.03 -7.44
C ILE A 13 -14.05 -9.06 -8.86
N ALA A 14 -14.86 -8.63 -9.84
CA ALA A 14 -14.42 -8.49 -11.22
C ALA A 14 -14.00 -7.04 -11.51
N VAL A 15 -12.80 -6.86 -12.08
CA VAL A 15 -12.21 -5.56 -12.42
C VAL A 15 -11.30 -5.63 -13.63
N ALA A 16 -11.00 -4.48 -14.23
CA ALA A 16 -10.07 -4.40 -15.35
C ALA A 16 -8.61 -4.58 -14.90
N ALA A 17 -8.23 -4.01 -13.76
CA ALA A 17 -6.87 -4.07 -13.23
C ALA A 17 -6.83 -3.86 -11.72
N LEU A 18 -5.66 -4.19 -11.12
CA LEU A 18 -5.37 -4.06 -9.69
C LEU A 18 -4.30 -2.98 -9.46
N LEU A 19 -4.54 -2.12 -8.49
CA LEU A 19 -3.61 -1.07 -8.06
C LEU A 19 -3.22 -1.37 -6.61
N PHE A 20 -2.02 -1.87 -6.41
CA PHE A 20 -1.53 -2.23 -5.08
C PHE A 20 -0.74 -1.09 -4.46
N ASP A 21 -1.07 -0.68 -3.25
CA ASP A 21 -0.07 -0.06 -2.40
C ASP A 21 1.06 -1.04 -2.09
N MET A 22 2.15 -0.57 -1.49
CA MET A 22 3.33 -1.38 -1.24
C MET A 22 3.50 -1.71 0.24
N ASP A 23 3.74 -0.71 1.07
CA ASP A 23 4.12 -0.88 2.47
C ASP A 23 2.91 -1.16 3.36
N GLY A 24 2.88 -2.34 4.00
CA GLY A 24 1.69 -2.84 4.70
C GLY A 24 0.70 -3.56 3.79
N THR A 25 0.81 -3.41 2.47
CA THR A 25 -0.07 -4.06 1.49
C THR A 25 0.62 -5.23 0.79
N LEU A 26 1.76 -5.03 0.16
CA LEU A 26 2.54 -6.09 -0.51
C LEU A 26 3.73 -6.56 0.32
N VAL A 27 4.34 -5.65 1.06
CA VAL A 27 5.51 -5.89 1.90
C VAL A 27 5.24 -5.48 3.34
N ASP A 28 5.70 -6.29 4.29
CA ASP A 28 5.81 -5.89 5.68
C ASP A 28 7.14 -5.16 5.87
N SER A 29 7.05 -3.85 6.02
CA SER A 29 8.14 -2.92 6.30
C SER A 29 7.99 -2.22 7.65
N ALA A 30 7.05 -2.66 8.48
CA ALA A 30 6.67 -1.98 9.72
C ALA A 30 7.87 -1.73 10.66
N ALA A 31 8.79 -2.69 10.77
CA ALA A 31 9.98 -2.55 11.61
C ALA A 31 10.91 -1.42 11.13
N ALA A 32 11.15 -1.32 9.82
CA ALA A 32 11.99 -0.28 9.22
C ALA A 32 11.36 1.11 9.37
N VAL A 33 10.07 1.22 9.05
CA VAL A 33 9.29 2.46 9.18
C VAL A 33 9.26 2.93 10.63
N HIS A 34 8.94 2.05 11.58
CA HIS A 34 8.93 2.37 13.00
C HIS A 34 10.32 2.80 13.51
N SER A 35 11.38 2.13 13.06
CA SER A 35 12.78 2.47 13.43
C SER A 35 13.14 3.89 12.98
N MET A 36 12.80 4.25 11.74
CA MET A 36 13.03 5.60 11.19
C MET A 36 12.26 6.66 11.98
N TYR A 37 10.93 6.48 12.16
CA TYR A 37 10.12 7.46 12.89
C TYR A 37 10.48 7.59 14.36
N ARG A 38 10.91 6.51 15.01
CA ARG A 38 11.42 6.57 16.40
C ARG A 38 12.67 7.47 16.49
N ARG A 39 13.61 7.36 15.55
CA ARG A 39 14.80 8.21 15.49
C ARG A 39 14.44 9.66 15.21
N TRP A 40 13.53 9.89 14.29
CA TRP A 40 13.08 11.23 13.95
C TRP A 40 12.30 11.90 15.09
N ALA A 41 11.41 11.17 15.74
CA ALA A 41 10.67 11.63 16.92
C ALA A 41 11.63 12.02 18.06
N ALA A 42 12.65 11.20 18.35
CA ALA A 42 13.66 11.49 19.34
C ALA A 42 14.49 12.74 19.01
N LYS A 43 14.85 12.92 17.73
CA LYS A 43 15.61 14.08 17.24
C LYS A 43 14.88 15.41 17.47
N HIS A 44 13.55 15.43 17.33
CA HIS A 44 12.73 16.64 17.36
C HIS A 44 11.83 16.76 18.60
N GLY A 45 11.93 15.85 19.57
CA GLY A 45 11.08 15.86 20.77
C GLY A 45 9.60 15.61 20.48
N ILE A 46 9.29 14.88 19.40
CA ILE A 46 7.91 14.55 18.98
C ILE A 46 7.46 13.29 19.72
N GLY A 47 6.21 13.28 20.18
CA GLY A 47 5.59 12.07 20.71
C GLY A 47 5.45 10.99 19.65
N LEU A 48 6.16 9.87 19.77
CA LEU A 48 6.16 8.80 18.76
C LEU A 48 4.75 8.28 18.45
N GLU A 49 3.92 8.10 19.47
CA GLU A 49 2.56 7.58 19.29
C GLU A 49 1.70 8.50 18.43
N SER A 50 1.77 9.83 18.64
CA SER A 50 1.03 10.78 17.80
C SER A 50 1.54 10.82 16.37
N LEU A 51 2.86 10.67 16.19
CA LEU A 51 3.48 10.62 14.88
C LEU A 51 3.06 9.34 14.12
N MET A 52 3.07 8.20 14.77
CA MET A 52 2.66 6.92 14.18
C MET A 52 1.21 6.90 13.74
N ARG A 53 0.32 7.65 14.39
CA ARG A 53 -1.10 7.76 13.97
C ARG A 53 -1.30 8.50 12.65
N VAL A 54 -0.39 9.40 12.29
CA VAL A 54 -0.59 10.29 11.11
C VAL A 54 0.28 9.93 9.91
N GLN A 55 1.31 9.09 10.09
CA GLN A 55 2.29 8.81 9.04
C GLN A 55 1.83 7.77 8.00
N HIS A 56 0.91 6.86 8.37
CA HIS A 56 0.53 5.74 7.51
C HIS A 56 0.00 6.18 6.14
N GLY A 57 0.64 5.66 5.09
CA GLY A 57 0.28 5.93 3.70
C GLY A 57 0.74 7.29 3.15
N ARG A 58 1.39 8.14 3.95
CA ARG A 58 1.86 9.48 3.55
C ARG A 58 3.33 9.47 3.12
N ARG A 59 3.70 10.47 2.30
CA ARG A 59 5.10 10.70 1.93
C ARG A 59 5.87 11.37 3.07
N SER A 60 7.18 11.08 3.16
CA SER A 60 8.06 11.69 4.17
C SER A 60 8.02 13.22 4.16
N ILE A 61 7.92 13.84 2.96
CA ILE A 61 7.79 15.30 2.82
C ILE A 61 6.50 15.85 3.45
N GLU A 62 5.41 15.12 3.39
CA GLU A 62 4.13 15.54 3.97
C GLU A 62 4.19 15.47 5.51
N ILE A 63 4.86 14.46 6.04
CA ILE A 63 5.09 14.35 7.49
C ILE A 63 6.04 15.46 7.95
N ALA A 64 7.17 15.67 7.27
CA ALA A 64 8.07 16.76 7.59
C ALA A 64 7.36 18.13 7.53
N THR A 65 6.50 18.36 6.54
CA THR A 65 5.72 19.59 6.42
C THR A 65 4.73 19.78 7.57
N LEU A 66 4.07 18.71 8.01
CA LEU A 66 3.11 18.74 9.12
C LEU A 66 3.74 19.25 10.43
N TYR A 67 5.02 18.93 10.65
CA TYR A 67 5.78 19.33 11.84
C TYR A 67 6.74 20.51 11.59
N ALA A 68 6.62 21.24 10.46
CA ALA A 68 7.50 22.36 10.10
C ALA A 68 7.50 23.50 11.13
N HIS A 69 6.45 23.61 11.97
CA HIS A 69 6.36 24.55 13.08
C HIS A 69 7.48 24.37 14.13
N LEU A 70 8.20 23.24 14.11
CA LEU A 70 9.37 22.99 14.96
C LEU A 70 10.65 23.71 14.49
N GLY A 71 10.59 24.43 13.33
CA GLY A 71 11.66 25.34 12.91
C GLY A 71 12.82 24.72 12.15
N TYR A 72 12.69 23.53 11.61
CA TYR A 72 13.71 22.88 10.77
C TYR A 72 13.49 23.10 9.27
N ASP A 73 14.49 22.80 8.46
CA ASP A 73 14.38 22.76 7.00
C ASP A 73 13.65 21.47 6.57
N VAL A 74 12.45 21.64 5.99
CA VAL A 74 11.60 20.51 5.55
C VAL A 74 12.29 19.64 4.49
N ALA A 75 13.03 20.25 3.58
CA ALA A 75 13.72 19.49 2.52
C ALA A 75 14.87 18.65 3.10
N ALA A 76 15.64 19.22 4.02
CA ALA A 76 16.72 18.51 4.72
C ALA A 76 16.20 17.35 5.57
N GLU A 77 15.09 17.55 6.31
CA GLU A 77 14.49 16.49 7.11
C GLU A 77 13.87 15.39 6.23
N THR A 78 13.21 15.75 5.13
CA THR A 78 12.73 14.77 4.16
C THR A 78 13.85 13.91 3.60
N ALA A 79 14.95 14.53 3.18
CA ALA A 79 16.12 13.82 2.67
C ALA A 79 16.73 12.88 3.73
N TRP A 80 16.80 13.34 4.98
CA TRP A 80 17.25 12.52 6.09
C TRP A 80 16.34 11.31 6.33
N MET A 81 15.02 11.49 6.37
CA MET A 81 14.05 10.41 6.55
C MET A 81 14.18 9.35 5.44
N VAL A 82 14.23 9.79 4.17
CA VAL A 82 14.39 8.91 3.02
C VAL A 82 15.70 8.11 3.10
N GLU A 83 16.80 8.73 3.48
CA GLU A 83 18.09 8.04 3.64
C GLU A 83 18.06 7.02 4.78
N GLN A 84 17.38 7.35 5.90
CA GLN A 84 17.21 6.40 7.00
C GLN A 84 16.42 5.16 6.56
N GLU A 85 15.36 5.32 5.78
CA GLU A 85 14.57 4.20 5.25
C GLU A 85 15.36 3.37 4.22
N ARG A 86 16.15 4.02 3.37
CA ARG A 86 16.99 3.34 2.37
C ARG A 86 18.11 2.52 2.99
N THR A 87 18.61 2.91 4.16
CA THR A 87 19.76 2.27 4.81
C THR A 87 19.37 1.40 6.01
N ASP A 88 18.10 1.39 6.42
CA ASP A 88 17.65 0.59 7.56
C ASP A 88 17.86 -0.92 7.28
N PRO A 89 18.49 -1.66 8.22
CA PRO A 89 18.80 -3.08 8.05
C PRO A 89 17.63 -4.01 8.42
N SER A 90 16.51 -3.47 8.89
CA SER A 90 15.36 -4.29 9.28
C SER A 90 14.89 -5.18 8.13
N PRO A 91 14.48 -6.41 8.42
CA PRO A 91 14.00 -7.33 7.39
C PRO A 91 12.74 -6.76 6.72
N ILE A 92 12.68 -6.91 5.40
CA ILE A 92 11.51 -6.64 4.59
C ILE A 92 11.04 -7.97 4.01
N VAL A 93 9.82 -8.36 4.31
CA VAL A 93 9.24 -9.62 3.86
C VAL A 93 7.93 -9.38 3.11
N GLU A 94 7.45 -10.35 2.34
CA GLU A 94 6.14 -10.23 1.72
C GLU A 94 5.00 -10.26 2.75
N VAL A 95 3.93 -9.56 2.49
CA VAL A 95 2.64 -9.85 3.14
C VAL A 95 2.20 -11.23 2.68
N PRO A 96 1.83 -12.15 3.59
CA PRO A 96 1.66 -13.56 3.26
C PRO A 96 0.76 -13.80 2.04
N GLY A 97 1.30 -14.48 1.02
CA GLY A 97 0.61 -14.80 -0.23
C GLY A 97 0.70 -13.76 -1.34
N ALA A 98 1.31 -12.59 -1.09
CA ALA A 98 1.44 -11.52 -2.09
C ALA A 98 2.19 -12.00 -3.35
N ALA A 99 3.32 -12.70 -3.19
CA ALA A 99 4.10 -13.21 -4.31
C ALA A 99 3.30 -14.20 -5.18
N ALA A 100 2.52 -15.08 -4.56
CA ALA A 100 1.70 -16.05 -5.28
C ALA A 100 0.60 -15.35 -6.07
N LEU A 101 -0.10 -14.38 -5.45
CA LEU A 101 -1.13 -13.58 -6.12
C LEU A 101 -0.54 -12.82 -7.32
N LEU A 102 0.55 -12.06 -7.11
CA LEU A 102 1.15 -11.25 -8.19
C LEU A 102 1.63 -12.11 -9.37
N ARG A 103 2.18 -13.31 -9.11
CA ARG A 103 2.60 -14.24 -10.18
C ARG A 103 1.43 -14.86 -10.96
N SER A 104 0.21 -14.87 -10.41
CA SER A 104 -0.98 -15.36 -11.09
C SER A 104 -1.62 -14.33 -12.01
N LEU A 105 -1.22 -13.07 -11.90
CA LEU A 105 -1.78 -11.95 -12.67
C LEU A 105 -1.02 -11.69 -13.96
N PRO A 106 -1.71 -11.37 -15.08
CA PRO A 106 -1.07 -10.83 -16.26
C PRO A 106 -0.31 -9.53 -15.91
N PRO A 107 0.94 -9.35 -16.36
CA PRO A 107 1.76 -8.18 -15.99
C PRO A 107 1.13 -6.82 -16.33
N GLU A 108 0.30 -6.77 -17.37
CA GLU A 108 -0.42 -5.57 -17.82
C GLU A 108 -1.70 -5.27 -17.04
N ARG A 109 -2.03 -6.08 -16.03
CA ARG A 109 -3.26 -5.98 -15.25
C ARG A 109 -3.03 -5.55 -13.81
N TRP A 110 -1.81 -5.18 -13.46
CA TRP A 110 -1.53 -4.68 -12.12
C TRP A 110 -0.41 -3.64 -12.10
N ALA A 111 -0.49 -2.75 -11.14
CA ALA A 111 0.51 -1.72 -10.85
C ALA A 111 0.81 -1.67 -9.36
N VAL A 112 2.00 -1.17 -9.02
CA VAL A 112 2.32 -0.72 -7.65
C VAL A 112 2.23 0.79 -7.59
N VAL A 113 1.53 1.31 -6.57
CA VAL A 113 1.27 2.74 -6.34
C VAL A 113 1.64 3.07 -4.89
N THR A 114 2.83 3.61 -4.67
CA THR A 114 3.42 3.80 -3.34
C THR A 114 3.78 5.24 -3.02
N SER A 115 3.77 5.58 -1.73
CA SER A 115 4.29 6.84 -1.19
C SER A 115 5.82 6.85 -0.99
N ALA A 116 6.50 5.71 -1.22
CA ALA A 116 7.95 5.62 -1.24
C ALA A 116 8.52 6.22 -2.54
N ASP A 117 9.78 6.67 -2.50
CA ASP A 117 10.53 6.98 -3.72
C ASP A 117 10.89 5.71 -4.50
N ARG A 118 11.26 5.88 -5.77
CA ARG A 118 11.50 4.75 -6.69
C ARG A 118 12.64 3.84 -6.24
N VAL A 119 13.70 4.38 -5.65
CA VAL A 119 14.85 3.60 -5.19
C VAL A 119 14.46 2.71 -4.03
N LEU A 120 13.75 3.28 -3.05
CA LEU A 120 13.25 2.56 -1.88
C LEU A 120 12.23 1.50 -2.28
N ALA A 121 11.29 1.84 -3.17
CA ALA A 121 10.26 0.92 -3.64
C ALA A 121 10.87 -0.33 -4.31
N LEU A 122 11.79 -0.14 -5.25
CA LEU A 122 12.46 -1.26 -5.93
C LEU A 122 13.31 -2.11 -4.97
N ARG A 123 13.94 -1.48 -3.98
CA ARG A 123 14.71 -2.18 -2.94
C ARG A 123 13.79 -3.07 -2.09
N ARG A 124 12.66 -2.54 -1.60
CA ARG A 124 11.70 -3.28 -0.77
C ARG A 124 11.07 -4.45 -1.51
N LEU A 125 10.60 -4.24 -2.76
CA LEU A 125 10.03 -5.30 -3.58
C LEU A 125 11.03 -6.43 -3.83
N ARG A 126 12.30 -6.11 -4.13
CA ARG A 126 13.36 -7.12 -4.32
C ARG A 126 13.68 -7.87 -3.02
N ALA A 127 13.80 -7.15 -1.90
CA ALA A 127 14.09 -7.75 -0.60
C ALA A 127 13.00 -8.75 -0.18
N ALA A 128 11.73 -8.44 -0.47
CA ALA A 128 10.59 -9.32 -0.23
C ALA A 128 10.45 -10.46 -1.28
N GLY A 129 11.30 -10.54 -2.30
CA GLY A 129 11.23 -11.58 -3.35
C GLY A 129 10.01 -11.46 -4.27
N LEU A 130 9.42 -10.26 -4.36
CA LEU A 130 8.24 -10.00 -5.17
C LEU A 130 8.61 -9.76 -6.64
N PRO A 131 7.73 -10.12 -7.60
CA PRO A 131 7.89 -9.72 -8.98
C PRO A 131 7.86 -8.19 -9.10
N LEU A 132 8.71 -7.65 -9.98
CA LEU A 132 8.71 -6.21 -10.23
C LEU A 132 7.55 -5.85 -11.17
N PRO A 133 6.80 -4.77 -10.88
CA PRO A 133 5.67 -4.35 -11.69
C PRO A 133 6.13 -3.74 -13.02
N GLY A 134 5.33 -3.93 -14.08
CA GLY A 134 5.48 -3.19 -15.33
C GLY A 134 5.14 -1.70 -15.18
N VAL A 135 4.17 -1.40 -14.30
CA VAL A 135 3.78 -0.04 -13.93
C VAL A 135 4.06 0.18 -12.44
N LEU A 136 4.93 1.15 -12.15
CA LEU A 136 5.30 1.61 -10.82
C LEU A 136 5.08 3.12 -10.72
N VAL A 137 4.15 3.54 -9.85
CA VAL A 137 3.92 4.93 -9.47
C VAL A 137 4.47 5.14 -8.07
N THR A 138 5.32 6.15 -7.90
CA THR A 138 6.07 6.44 -6.67
C THR A 138 5.86 7.90 -6.24
N ALA A 139 6.39 8.28 -5.09
CA ALA A 139 6.42 9.67 -4.65
C ALA A 139 7.04 10.63 -5.69
N ASP A 140 7.97 10.12 -6.51
CA ASP A 140 8.67 10.92 -7.52
C ASP A 140 7.80 11.27 -8.74
N ASP A 141 6.69 10.54 -8.93
CA ASP A 141 5.83 10.67 -10.12
C ASP A 141 4.68 11.67 -9.92
N VAL A 142 4.33 12.04 -8.67
CA VAL A 142 3.12 12.80 -8.35
C VAL A 142 3.42 14.10 -7.61
N ALA A 143 2.62 15.13 -7.87
CA ALA A 143 2.70 16.40 -7.15
C ALA A 143 2.09 16.28 -5.75
N ARG A 144 0.95 15.60 -5.62
CA ARG A 144 0.23 15.39 -4.37
C ARG A 144 0.19 13.91 -4.01
N GLY A 145 0.55 13.58 -2.76
CA GLY A 145 0.47 12.24 -2.21
C GLY A 145 -0.92 11.90 -1.67
N LYS A 146 -1.10 10.63 -1.30
CA LYS A 146 -2.30 10.13 -0.62
C LYS A 146 -2.64 11.02 0.60
N PRO A 147 -3.88 11.47 0.80
CA PRO A 147 -5.11 10.93 0.21
C PRO A 147 -5.55 11.56 -1.12
N ASP A 148 -4.74 12.39 -1.78
CA ASP A 148 -5.05 12.87 -3.12
C ASP A 148 -5.10 11.67 -4.09
N PRO A 149 -6.09 11.60 -5.00
CA PRO A 149 -6.25 10.47 -5.92
C PRO A 149 -5.20 10.41 -7.04
N GLU A 150 -4.33 11.41 -7.20
CA GLU A 150 -3.42 11.59 -8.32
C GLU A 150 -2.61 10.31 -8.61
N CYS A 151 -2.06 9.67 -7.59
CA CYS A 151 -1.24 8.47 -7.76
C CYS A 151 -2.04 7.27 -8.31
N PHE A 152 -3.25 7.06 -7.83
CA PHE A 152 -4.10 5.94 -8.30
C PHE A 152 -4.66 6.22 -9.69
N LEU A 153 -5.08 7.46 -9.99
CA LEU A 153 -5.47 7.87 -11.33
C LEU A 153 -4.34 7.66 -12.34
N MET A 154 -3.10 8.03 -11.96
CA MET A 154 -1.91 7.82 -12.78
C MET A 154 -1.61 6.32 -12.98
N GLY A 155 -1.72 5.50 -11.93
CA GLY A 155 -1.52 4.06 -12.02
C GLY A 155 -2.50 3.39 -12.97
N ALA A 156 -3.78 3.71 -12.84
CA ALA A 156 -4.83 3.24 -13.74
C ALA A 156 -4.60 3.67 -15.20
N ALA A 157 -4.30 4.95 -15.42
CA ALA A 157 -4.02 5.50 -16.74
C ALA A 157 -2.79 4.84 -17.42
N ARG A 158 -1.72 4.56 -16.66
CA ARG A 158 -0.52 3.86 -17.17
C ARG A 158 -0.79 2.40 -17.55
N LEU A 159 -1.81 1.77 -16.92
CA LEU A 159 -2.31 0.45 -17.32
C LEU A 159 -3.31 0.51 -18.48
N GLY A 160 -3.78 1.70 -18.85
CA GLY A 160 -4.76 1.91 -19.94
C GLY A 160 -6.22 1.74 -19.51
N PHE A 161 -6.53 1.86 -18.21
CA PHE A 161 -7.89 1.68 -17.68
C PHE A 161 -8.39 2.92 -16.93
N PRO A 162 -9.72 3.19 -16.94
CA PRO A 162 -10.33 4.12 -16.01
C PRO A 162 -10.16 3.61 -14.56
N ALA A 163 -9.87 4.49 -13.61
CA ALA A 163 -9.74 4.10 -12.19
C ALA A 163 -11.02 3.45 -11.65
N ALA A 164 -12.20 3.86 -12.13
CA ALA A 164 -13.49 3.27 -11.74
C ALA A 164 -13.64 1.79 -12.11
N GLU A 165 -12.85 1.29 -13.06
CA GLU A 165 -12.81 -0.12 -13.44
C GLU A 165 -11.71 -0.91 -12.70
N CYS A 166 -10.92 -0.24 -11.86
CA CYS A 166 -9.83 -0.83 -11.09
C CYS A 166 -10.24 -1.14 -9.64
N LEU A 167 -9.44 -2.02 -9.02
CA LEU A 167 -9.48 -2.27 -7.59
C LEU A 167 -8.18 -1.78 -6.97
N VAL A 168 -8.28 -0.91 -5.98
CA VAL A 168 -7.18 -0.51 -5.10
C VAL A 168 -7.09 -1.48 -3.92
N LEU A 169 -5.90 -1.99 -3.65
CA LEU A 169 -5.59 -2.77 -2.46
C LEU A 169 -4.68 -1.93 -1.57
N GLU A 170 -5.07 -1.73 -0.31
CA GLU A 170 -4.46 -0.74 0.58
C GLU A 170 -4.70 -1.09 2.06
N ASP A 171 -3.82 -0.64 2.95
CA ASP A 171 -3.89 -0.90 4.39
C ASP A 171 -4.02 0.37 5.25
N ALA A 172 -3.73 1.54 4.67
CA ALA A 172 -3.61 2.80 5.41
C ALA A 172 -4.76 3.78 5.12
N PRO A 173 -5.19 4.59 6.10
CA PRO A 173 -6.32 5.52 5.93
C PRO A 173 -6.15 6.49 4.76
N ALA A 174 -4.95 7.03 4.56
CA ALA A 174 -4.68 7.98 3.50
C ALA A 174 -4.81 7.34 2.11
N GLY A 175 -4.33 6.09 1.95
CA GLY A 175 -4.44 5.39 0.69
C GLY A 175 -5.85 4.89 0.39
N LEU A 176 -6.56 4.37 1.40
CA LEU A 176 -7.99 3.99 1.27
C LEU A 176 -8.83 5.18 0.79
N ALA A 177 -8.65 6.36 1.41
CA ALA A 177 -9.32 7.59 1.00
C ALA A 177 -8.92 8.02 -0.42
N GLY A 178 -7.64 7.91 -0.78
CA GLY A 178 -7.14 8.22 -2.13
C GLY A 178 -7.74 7.31 -3.21
N GLY A 179 -7.84 5.99 -2.93
CA GLY A 179 -8.48 5.03 -3.82
C GLY A 179 -9.96 5.32 -4.04
N GLN A 180 -10.69 5.62 -2.97
CA GLN A 180 -12.09 6.04 -3.05
C GLN A 180 -12.25 7.36 -3.83
N ALA A 181 -11.39 8.35 -3.56
CA ALA A 181 -11.40 9.64 -4.27
C ALA A 181 -11.08 9.50 -5.76
N ALA A 182 -10.30 8.48 -6.15
CA ALA A 182 -10.07 8.12 -7.55
C ALA A 182 -11.28 7.47 -8.23
N GLY A 183 -12.33 7.14 -7.48
CA GLY A 183 -13.52 6.42 -7.95
C GLY A 183 -13.30 4.92 -8.11
N ALA A 184 -12.18 4.38 -7.66
CA ALA A 184 -11.89 2.95 -7.72
C ALA A 184 -12.66 2.15 -6.66
N LYS A 185 -12.85 0.85 -6.91
CA LYS A 185 -13.21 -0.09 -5.85
C LYS A 185 -12.02 -0.19 -4.87
N VAL A 186 -12.30 -0.50 -3.61
CA VAL A 186 -11.25 -0.64 -2.59
C VAL A 186 -11.42 -1.95 -1.83
N LEU A 187 -10.34 -2.68 -1.65
CA LEU A 187 -10.20 -3.82 -0.75
C LEU A 187 -9.08 -3.51 0.24
N ALA A 188 -9.41 -3.49 1.52
CA ALA A 188 -8.44 -3.17 2.56
C ALA A 188 -7.64 -4.40 3.02
N LEU A 189 -6.39 -4.21 3.42
CA LEU A 189 -5.58 -5.17 4.17
C LEU A 189 -5.60 -4.77 5.65
N SER A 190 -5.92 -5.69 6.56
CA SER A 190 -5.92 -5.40 7.99
C SER A 190 -4.53 -5.62 8.63
N THR A 191 -3.49 -5.12 7.96
CA THR A 191 -2.10 -5.16 8.41
C THR A 191 -1.71 -3.94 9.25
N THR A 192 -2.31 -2.78 8.96
CA THR A 192 -2.09 -1.51 9.68
C THR A 192 -3.27 -1.14 10.56
N LEU A 193 -4.50 -1.31 10.08
CA LEU A 193 -5.73 -1.06 10.82
C LEU A 193 -6.38 -2.36 11.26
N THR A 194 -7.08 -2.32 12.39
CA THR A 194 -7.89 -3.44 12.87
C THR A 194 -9.15 -3.64 12.00
N PRO A 195 -9.74 -4.84 11.96
CA PRO A 195 -11.00 -5.08 11.26
C PRO A 195 -12.12 -4.12 11.65
N ASP A 196 -12.20 -3.72 12.93
CA ASP A 196 -13.21 -2.78 13.43
C ASP A 196 -12.99 -1.36 12.88
N GLU A 197 -11.74 -0.93 12.75
CA GLU A 197 -11.38 0.37 12.15
C GLU A 197 -11.61 0.39 10.64
N LEU A 198 -11.52 -0.75 9.98
CA LEU A 198 -11.78 -0.90 8.54
C LEU A 198 -13.27 -0.98 8.19
N ALA A 199 -14.13 -1.33 9.14
CA ALA A 199 -15.56 -1.43 8.89
C ALA A 199 -16.17 -0.07 8.45
N PRO A 200 -17.05 -0.02 7.44
CA PRO A 200 -17.66 -1.13 6.72
C PRO A 200 -16.94 -1.59 5.44
N LEU A 201 -15.67 -1.21 5.22
CA LEU A 201 -14.95 -1.58 4.00
C LEU A 201 -14.71 -3.10 3.91
N PRO A 202 -14.79 -3.69 2.71
CA PRO A 202 -14.34 -5.06 2.50
C PRO A 202 -12.84 -5.14 2.83
N HIS A 203 -12.45 -6.13 3.62
CA HIS A 203 -11.06 -6.29 4.04
C HIS A 203 -10.64 -7.76 4.17
N VAL A 204 -9.34 -7.99 4.06
CA VAL A 204 -8.70 -9.29 4.26
C VAL A 204 -7.46 -9.13 5.15
N PRO A 205 -7.06 -10.14 5.93
CA PRO A 205 -5.86 -10.05 6.76
C PRO A 205 -4.57 -10.15 5.95
N ASP A 206 -4.59 -10.91 4.86
CA ASP A 206 -3.48 -11.14 3.94
C ASP A 206 -4.00 -11.84 2.65
N TYR A 207 -3.08 -12.28 1.78
CA TYR A 207 -3.45 -12.88 0.50
C TYR A 207 -3.58 -14.41 0.51
N ARG A 208 -3.41 -15.11 1.63
CA ARG A 208 -3.49 -16.59 1.68
C ARG A 208 -4.87 -17.13 1.31
N GLY A 209 -5.92 -16.35 1.58
CA GLY A 209 -7.29 -16.65 1.18
C GLY A 209 -7.75 -15.97 -0.11
N VAL A 210 -6.83 -15.34 -0.86
CA VAL A 210 -7.16 -14.59 -2.08
C VAL A 210 -6.53 -15.28 -3.27
N THR A 211 -7.36 -15.57 -4.28
CA THR A 211 -6.91 -16.10 -5.57
C THR A 211 -7.37 -15.20 -6.69
N ALA A 212 -6.67 -15.23 -7.82
CA ALA A 212 -7.05 -14.48 -9.01
C ALA A 212 -7.00 -15.35 -10.26
N CYS A 213 -7.92 -15.09 -11.18
CA CYS A 213 -7.84 -15.60 -12.54
C CYS A 213 -8.15 -14.47 -13.54
N PHE A 214 -7.80 -14.68 -14.79
CA PHE A 214 -8.08 -13.73 -15.87
C PHE A 214 -9.05 -14.38 -16.86
N GLU A 215 -10.26 -13.85 -16.93
CA GLU A 215 -11.36 -14.38 -17.74
C GLU A 215 -12.13 -13.24 -18.40
N ALA A 216 -12.51 -13.43 -19.65
CA ALA A 216 -13.30 -12.47 -20.45
C ALA A 216 -12.76 -11.02 -20.41
N GLY A 217 -11.44 -10.86 -20.37
CA GLY A 217 -10.80 -9.54 -20.35
C GLY A 217 -10.74 -8.86 -18.96
N GLN A 218 -11.19 -9.52 -17.92
CA GLN A 218 -11.19 -9.02 -16.53
C GLN A 218 -10.35 -9.89 -15.60
N VAL A 219 -9.83 -9.27 -14.55
CA VAL A 219 -9.27 -9.95 -13.39
C VAL A 219 -10.42 -10.26 -12.43
N ILE A 220 -10.57 -11.54 -12.09
CA ILE A 220 -11.56 -12.01 -11.12
C ILE A 220 -10.80 -12.38 -9.85
N LEU A 221 -10.96 -11.58 -8.80
CA LEU A 221 -10.49 -11.93 -7.46
C LEU A 221 -11.54 -12.77 -6.75
N ARG A 222 -11.10 -13.86 -6.11
CA ARG A 222 -11.92 -14.70 -5.24
C ARG A 222 -11.34 -14.67 -3.83
N ILE A 223 -12.15 -14.29 -2.86
CA ILE A 223 -11.80 -14.20 -1.45
C ILE A 223 -12.54 -15.33 -0.73
N ALA A 224 -11.76 -16.21 -0.08
CA ALA A 224 -12.34 -17.28 0.74
C ALA A 224 -13.17 -16.69 1.89
N GLY A 225 -14.34 -17.28 2.16
CA GLY A 225 -15.24 -16.85 3.22
C GLY A 225 -14.84 -17.34 4.62
#